data_87ca99c6894ce94bdc12fc47aec314ba
#
_entry.id   87ca99c6894ce94bdc12fc47aec314ba
#
_cell.length_a   1.000
_cell.length_b   1.000
_cell.length_c   1.000
_cell.angle_alpha   90.00
_cell.angle_beta   90.00
_cell.angle_gamma   90.00
#
_symmetry.space_group_name_H-M   'P 1'
#
loop_
_entity.id
_entity.type
_entity.pdbx_description
1 polymer ?
#
loop_
_entity_poly.entity_id
_entity_poly.type
_entity_poly.pdbx_seq_one_letter_code
_entity_poly.pdbx_strand_id
1 'polypeptide(L)'
;TTEIAYSVRVNGLDAADEETATSLRDQFDSLSALEDGDGKAANVAQITARLTEDSALMQRILASEGWYEARAATQIDRTGEGDGLSLTAVIDVLPGPRYSFSDIVIDADPTEPPDLIRKNLVLKTGDPIVAARVQGAEANVAVALPENGYPFAEIGQRDILLDQETGDGVYTLPVTTGPRSRFGEIQTTGDLAFDAEHVGVLARFEQGELYDSRMVDDLRQALVATGLFNT
;
A
#
# COMPACT_ATOMS: atom_id res chain seq x y z
N THR A 1 33.28 -7.44 -25.50
CA THR A 1 33.08 -6.09 -24.95
C THR A 1 33.55 -6.15 -23.49
N THR A 2 34.57 -5.39 -23.13
CA THR A 2 35.09 -5.38 -21.76
C THR A 2 34.08 -4.64 -20.90
N GLU A 3 33.46 -5.35 -19.97
CA GLU A 3 32.55 -4.76 -18.97
C GLU A 3 33.36 -3.93 -17.97
N ILE A 4 32.76 -2.83 -17.51
CA ILE A 4 33.32 -1.96 -16.47
C ILE A 4 32.68 -2.36 -15.14
N ALA A 5 33.50 -2.64 -14.14
CA ALA A 5 33.04 -2.92 -12.79
C ALA A 5 32.75 -1.61 -12.03
N TYR A 6 31.69 -1.60 -11.21
CA TYR A 6 31.35 -0.51 -10.32
C TYR A 6 30.76 -1.01 -9.00
N SER A 7 30.83 -0.18 -7.98
CA SER A 7 30.12 -0.36 -6.71
C SER A 7 29.02 0.71 -6.57
N VAL A 8 28.09 0.48 -5.64
CA VAL A 8 26.98 1.39 -5.34
C VAL A 8 27.12 1.92 -3.91
N ARG A 9 26.89 3.21 -3.73
CA ARG A 9 26.86 3.83 -2.40
C ARG A 9 25.70 4.81 -2.31
N VAL A 10 24.87 4.66 -1.28
CA VAL A 10 23.77 5.55 -0.93
C VAL A 10 24.08 6.23 0.39
N ASN A 11 24.13 7.56 0.38
CA ASN A 11 24.36 8.39 1.56
C ASN A 11 23.11 9.19 1.90
N GLY A 12 23.00 9.62 3.17
CA GLY A 12 21.99 10.60 3.60
C GLY A 12 20.70 10.01 4.15
N LEU A 13 20.64 8.69 4.40
CA LEU A 13 19.49 8.05 5.04
C LEU A 13 19.54 8.11 6.59
N ASP A 14 20.54 8.78 7.15
CA ASP A 14 20.78 8.87 8.60
C ASP A 14 19.73 9.75 9.33
N ALA A 15 18.91 10.49 8.60
CA ALA A 15 17.78 11.26 9.16
C ALA A 15 16.62 10.36 9.61
N ALA A 16 16.56 9.12 9.11
CA ALA A 16 15.60 8.11 9.54
C ALA A 16 16.15 7.33 10.74
N ASP A 17 15.23 6.78 11.56
CA ASP A 17 15.63 5.78 12.55
C ASP A 17 16.19 4.52 11.86
N GLU A 18 16.92 3.69 12.63
CA GLU A 18 17.64 2.55 12.07
C GLU A 18 16.73 1.55 11.35
N GLU A 19 15.54 1.28 11.89
CA GLU A 19 14.56 0.36 11.30
C GLU A 19 14.04 0.92 9.97
N THR A 20 13.66 2.19 9.95
CA THR A 20 13.18 2.86 8.74
C THR A 20 14.29 2.96 7.70
N ALA A 21 15.51 3.32 8.08
CA ALA A 21 16.66 3.39 7.17
C ALA A 21 16.97 2.02 6.54
N THR A 22 16.88 0.95 7.31
CA THR A 22 17.05 -0.42 6.81
C THR A 22 15.95 -0.78 5.81
N SER A 23 14.69 -0.49 6.12
CA SER A 23 13.57 -0.71 5.22
C SER A 23 13.68 0.07 3.91
N LEU A 24 14.14 1.33 3.96
CA LEU A 24 14.37 2.15 2.78
C LEU A 24 15.46 1.55 1.87
N ARG A 25 16.55 1.06 2.47
CA ARG A 25 17.63 0.39 1.73
C ARG A 25 17.16 -0.91 1.09
N ASP A 26 16.45 -1.75 1.83
CA ASP A 26 15.91 -3.01 1.31
C ASP A 26 14.95 -2.79 0.13
N GLN A 27 14.07 -1.78 0.23
CA GLN A 27 13.18 -1.40 -0.87
C GLN A 27 13.95 -0.90 -2.08
N PHE A 28 14.97 -0.08 -1.86
CA PHE A 28 15.84 0.41 -2.93
C PHE A 28 16.60 -0.73 -3.60
N ASP A 29 17.28 -1.58 -2.85
CA ASP A 29 18.10 -2.68 -3.37
C ASP A 29 17.27 -3.66 -4.20
N SER A 30 16.02 -3.89 -3.80
CA SER A 30 15.11 -4.81 -4.52
C SER A 30 14.61 -4.30 -5.88
N LEU A 31 14.71 -2.98 -6.13
CA LEU A 31 14.17 -2.33 -7.34
C LEU A 31 15.22 -1.54 -8.12
N SER A 32 16.45 -1.46 -7.61
CA SER A 32 17.53 -0.65 -8.16
C SER A 32 18.07 -1.20 -9.48
N ALA A 33 18.14 -0.36 -10.50
CA ALA A 33 18.77 -0.69 -11.77
C ALA A 33 20.29 -0.86 -11.65
N LEU A 34 20.93 -0.18 -10.68
CA LEU A 34 22.34 -0.34 -10.38
C LEU A 34 22.64 -1.72 -9.76
N GLU A 35 21.81 -2.15 -8.80
CA GLU A 35 21.94 -3.45 -8.16
C GLU A 35 21.62 -4.61 -9.12
N ASP A 36 20.59 -4.45 -9.97
CA ASP A 36 20.26 -5.41 -11.03
C ASP A 36 21.39 -5.62 -12.04
N GLY A 37 22.27 -4.63 -12.18
CA GLY A 37 23.48 -4.70 -13.00
C GLY A 37 24.61 -5.57 -12.45
N ASP A 38 24.46 -6.10 -11.24
CA ASP A 38 25.45 -6.98 -10.55
C ASP A 38 26.88 -6.37 -10.57
N GLY A 39 26.96 -5.04 -10.37
CA GLY A 39 28.22 -4.30 -10.33
C GLY A 39 28.95 -4.20 -11.68
N LYS A 40 28.28 -4.43 -12.81
CA LYS A 40 28.86 -4.41 -14.15
C LYS A 40 28.05 -3.58 -15.14
N ALA A 41 28.75 -2.88 -16.02
CA ALA A 41 28.16 -2.10 -17.10
C ALA A 41 29.02 -2.15 -18.36
N ALA A 42 28.39 -1.98 -19.51
CA ALA A 42 29.10 -1.94 -20.79
C ALA A 42 29.96 -0.66 -20.94
N ASN A 43 29.53 0.42 -20.31
CA ASN A 43 30.22 1.72 -20.32
C ASN A 43 29.72 2.63 -19.21
N VAL A 44 30.40 3.78 -19.02
CA VAL A 44 30.03 4.79 -18.02
C VAL A 44 28.65 5.43 -18.29
N ALA A 45 28.26 5.57 -19.56
CA ALA A 45 26.92 6.09 -19.90
C ALA A 45 25.79 5.21 -19.39
N GLN A 46 25.98 3.87 -19.39
CA GLN A 46 25.02 2.94 -18.81
C GLN A 46 24.92 3.10 -17.27
N ILE A 47 26.06 3.32 -16.59
CA ILE A 47 26.05 3.61 -15.14
C ILE A 47 25.30 4.92 -14.88
N THR A 48 25.52 5.95 -15.68
CA THR A 48 24.83 7.23 -15.56
C THR A 48 23.30 7.09 -15.78
N ALA A 49 22.89 6.28 -16.76
CA ALA A 49 21.47 6.03 -17.00
C ALA A 49 20.81 5.32 -15.81
N ARG A 50 21.46 4.28 -15.27
CA ARG A 50 20.99 3.58 -14.06
C ARG A 50 20.94 4.49 -12.84
N LEU A 51 21.93 5.36 -12.64
CA LEU A 51 21.92 6.38 -11.58
C LEU A 51 20.73 7.32 -11.69
N THR A 52 20.40 7.78 -12.90
CA THR A 52 19.24 8.65 -13.13
C THR A 52 17.92 7.94 -12.77
N GLU A 53 17.79 6.69 -13.16
CA GLU A 53 16.63 5.86 -12.83
C GLU A 53 16.52 5.66 -11.32
N ASP A 54 17.62 5.29 -10.68
CA ASP A 54 17.67 4.99 -9.24
C ASP A 54 17.52 6.25 -8.37
N SER A 55 17.96 7.41 -8.84
CA SER A 55 17.67 8.68 -8.19
C SER A 55 16.17 8.96 -8.14
N ALA A 56 15.45 8.74 -9.23
CA ALA A 56 13.99 8.86 -9.25
C ALA A 56 13.30 7.80 -8.41
N LEU A 57 13.82 6.57 -8.40
CA LEU A 57 13.33 5.48 -7.54
C LEU A 57 13.46 5.85 -6.05
N MET A 58 14.64 6.34 -5.64
CA MET A 58 14.87 6.74 -4.25
C MET A 58 13.92 7.84 -3.81
N GLN A 59 13.66 8.84 -4.65
CA GLN A 59 12.70 9.89 -4.34
C GLN A 59 11.27 9.35 -4.18
N ARG A 60 10.84 8.40 -5.02
CA ARG A 60 9.53 7.75 -4.89
C ARG A 60 9.42 6.91 -3.61
N ILE A 61 10.46 6.16 -3.25
CA ILE A 61 10.50 5.38 -2.01
C ILE A 61 10.37 6.31 -0.80
N LEU A 62 11.15 7.38 -0.76
CA LEU A 62 11.10 8.36 0.33
C LEU A 62 9.73 9.06 0.42
N ALA A 63 9.13 9.44 -0.71
CA ALA A 63 7.80 10.02 -0.74
C ALA A 63 6.74 9.06 -0.19
N SER A 64 6.85 7.76 -0.48
CA SER A 64 5.93 6.73 0.06
C SER A 64 6.02 6.57 1.58
N GLU A 65 7.12 7.00 2.18
CA GLU A 65 7.39 6.96 3.62
C GLU A 65 7.21 8.33 4.31
N GLY A 66 6.72 9.34 3.58
CA GLY A 66 6.39 10.66 4.11
C GLY A 66 7.42 11.76 3.84
N TRP A 67 8.53 11.47 3.17
CA TRP A 67 9.51 12.47 2.75
C TRP A 67 9.20 12.97 1.34
N TYR A 68 8.23 13.87 1.23
CA TYR A 68 7.74 14.37 -0.06
C TYR A 68 8.68 15.38 -0.74
N GLU A 69 9.57 16.00 0.02
CA GLU A 69 10.54 16.98 -0.47
C GLU A 69 11.93 16.38 -0.71
N ALA A 70 12.07 15.05 -0.63
CA ALA A 70 13.33 14.36 -0.78
C ALA A 70 13.96 14.63 -2.15
N ARG A 71 15.28 14.83 -2.14
CA ARG A 71 16.10 14.99 -3.33
C ARG A 71 17.23 13.97 -3.29
N ALA A 72 17.62 13.51 -4.47
CA ALA A 72 18.72 12.58 -4.63
C ALA A 72 19.65 13.08 -5.74
N ALA A 73 20.83 13.55 -5.36
CA ALA A 73 21.88 13.91 -6.28
C ALA A 73 22.73 12.69 -6.63
N THR A 74 23.24 12.64 -7.84
CA THR A 74 24.03 11.51 -8.34
C THR A 74 25.40 11.94 -8.79
N GLN A 75 26.40 11.09 -8.57
CA GLN A 75 27.75 11.26 -9.09
C GLN A 75 28.42 9.89 -9.29
N ILE A 76 29.51 9.89 -10.07
CA ILE A 76 30.38 8.73 -10.23
C ILE A 76 31.75 9.11 -9.67
N ASP A 77 32.12 8.49 -8.57
CA ASP A 77 33.47 8.64 -7.99
C ASP A 77 34.44 7.71 -8.71
N ARG A 78 35.61 8.22 -8.98
CA ARG A 78 36.71 7.48 -9.61
C ARG A 78 37.90 7.46 -8.68
N THR A 79 38.40 6.25 -8.41
CA THR A 79 39.56 6.05 -7.55
C THR A 79 40.54 5.13 -8.26
N GLY A 80 41.85 5.51 -8.24
CA GLY A 80 42.92 4.79 -8.92
C GLY A 80 43.13 5.21 -10.38
N GLU A 81 44.11 4.61 -11.02
CA GLU A 81 44.49 4.87 -12.42
C GLU A 81 44.76 3.54 -13.14
N GLY A 82 44.59 3.52 -14.46
CA GLY A 82 44.87 2.36 -15.31
C GLY A 82 44.08 1.14 -14.92
N ASP A 83 44.73 -0.02 -14.78
CA ASP A 83 44.09 -1.31 -14.41
C ASP A 83 43.58 -1.34 -12.98
N GLY A 84 43.92 -0.35 -12.14
CA GLY A 84 43.41 -0.19 -10.78
C GLY A 84 42.23 0.79 -10.66
N LEU A 85 41.64 1.24 -11.79
CA LEU A 85 40.50 2.14 -11.77
C LEU A 85 39.29 1.48 -11.15
N SER A 86 38.75 2.07 -10.08
CA SER A 86 37.50 1.71 -9.43
C SER A 86 36.46 2.81 -9.61
N LEU A 87 35.24 2.42 -9.99
CA LEU A 87 34.11 3.33 -10.12
C LEU A 87 33.09 3.06 -9.01
N THR A 88 32.59 4.13 -8.40
CA THR A 88 31.49 4.05 -7.43
C THR A 88 30.35 4.93 -7.90
N ALA A 89 29.20 4.33 -8.13
CA ALA A 89 27.95 5.05 -8.37
C ALA A 89 27.41 5.55 -7.03
N VAL A 90 27.30 6.85 -6.86
CA VAL A 90 26.91 7.48 -5.58
C VAL A 90 25.57 8.18 -5.75
N ILE A 91 24.66 7.92 -4.80
CA ILE A 91 23.41 8.64 -4.63
C ILE A 91 23.47 9.35 -3.29
N ASP A 92 23.48 10.67 -3.31
CA ASP A 92 23.45 11.51 -2.11
C ASP A 92 22.02 12.00 -1.87
N VAL A 93 21.41 11.49 -0.80
CA VAL A 93 20.02 11.74 -0.45
C VAL A 93 19.93 12.90 0.53
N LEU A 94 19.05 13.85 0.22
CA LEU A 94 18.58 14.91 1.13
C LEU A 94 17.10 14.67 1.39
N PRO A 95 16.73 13.99 2.49
CA PRO A 95 15.33 13.59 2.73
C PRO A 95 14.39 14.78 2.92
N GLY A 96 14.84 15.87 3.54
CA GLY A 96 13.98 16.94 3.99
C GLY A 96 13.11 16.53 5.20
N PRO A 97 12.03 17.28 5.50
CA PRO A 97 11.14 16.94 6.61
C PRO A 97 10.27 15.71 6.28
N ARG A 98 10.01 14.88 7.30
CA ARG A 98 9.03 13.81 7.21
C ARG A 98 7.66 14.35 7.59
N TYR A 99 6.70 14.26 6.69
CA TYR A 99 5.34 14.74 6.91
C TYR A 99 4.54 13.79 7.80
N SER A 100 3.70 14.37 8.65
CA SER A 100 2.79 13.65 9.53
C SER A 100 1.35 14.14 9.38
N PHE A 101 0.38 13.34 9.86
CA PHE A 101 -1.03 13.75 9.83
C PHE A 101 -1.31 14.85 10.84
N SER A 102 -1.85 15.98 10.39
CA SER A 102 -2.41 17.01 11.26
C SER A 102 -3.88 16.75 11.58
N ASP A 103 -4.63 16.16 10.65
CA ASP A 103 -6.02 15.78 10.83
C ASP A 103 -6.39 14.58 9.94
N ILE A 104 -7.39 13.82 10.40
CA ILE A 104 -7.94 12.65 9.71
C ILE A 104 -9.45 12.83 9.63
N VAL A 105 -9.95 13.10 8.43
CA VAL A 105 -11.34 13.40 8.15
C VAL A 105 -12.00 12.24 7.41
N ILE A 106 -13.16 11.81 7.90
CA ILE A 106 -14.03 10.84 7.23
C ILE A 106 -15.24 11.57 6.71
N ASP A 107 -15.40 11.59 5.40
CA ASP A 107 -16.55 12.17 4.71
C ASP A 107 -17.52 11.05 4.32
N ALA A 108 -18.46 10.78 5.20
CA ALA A 108 -19.43 9.69 5.05
C ALA A 108 -20.73 9.99 5.81
N ASP A 109 -21.81 9.37 5.35
CA ASP A 109 -23.05 9.32 6.13
C ASP A 109 -22.83 8.55 7.45
N PRO A 110 -23.62 8.85 8.51
CA PRO A 110 -23.52 8.15 9.79
C PRO A 110 -23.69 6.64 9.65
N THR A 111 -22.86 5.88 10.36
CA THR A 111 -22.96 4.41 10.42
C THR A 111 -23.51 3.93 11.76
N GLU A 112 -23.84 2.64 11.83
CA GLU A 112 -24.09 1.91 13.07
C GLU A 112 -23.10 0.74 13.20
N PRO A 113 -22.26 0.71 14.23
CA PRO A 113 -22.08 1.77 15.24
C PRO A 113 -21.48 3.05 14.65
N PRO A 114 -21.66 4.23 15.31
CA PRO A 114 -21.22 5.51 14.75
C PRO A 114 -19.71 5.62 14.50
N ASP A 115 -18.91 4.86 15.23
CA ASP A 115 -17.44 4.84 15.14
C ASP A 115 -16.90 3.76 14.17
N LEU A 116 -17.78 3.06 13.44
CA LEU A 116 -17.39 1.90 12.61
C LEU A 116 -16.25 2.19 11.65
N ILE A 117 -16.33 3.27 10.89
CA ILE A 117 -15.29 3.64 9.94
C ILE A 117 -14.04 4.09 10.71
N ARG A 118 -14.22 4.99 11.67
CA ARG A 118 -13.07 5.60 12.36
C ARG A 118 -12.21 4.60 13.12
N LYS A 119 -12.81 3.64 13.81
CA LYS A 119 -12.07 2.62 14.57
C LYS A 119 -11.32 1.62 13.69
N ASN A 120 -11.79 1.40 12.46
CA ASN A 120 -11.14 0.49 11.51
C ASN A 120 -10.12 1.20 10.63
N LEU A 121 -10.21 2.52 10.50
CA LEU A 121 -9.20 3.36 9.86
C LEU A 121 -8.07 3.63 10.85
N VAL A 122 -7.10 2.71 10.94
CA VAL A 122 -6.02 2.71 11.95
C VAL A 122 -4.94 3.72 11.54
N LEU A 123 -5.32 5.00 11.52
CA LEU A 123 -4.44 6.14 11.31
C LEU A 123 -4.62 7.11 12.49
N LYS A 124 -3.55 7.75 12.93
CA LYS A 124 -3.56 8.71 14.04
C LYS A 124 -2.92 10.03 13.63
N THR A 125 -3.44 11.12 14.14
CA THR A 125 -2.76 12.43 14.07
C THR A 125 -1.39 12.36 14.72
N GLY A 126 -0.39 12.98 14.09
CA GLY A 126 1.00 12.90 14.52
C GLY A 126 1.79 11.72 13.93
N ASP A 127 1.14 10.69 13.43
CA ASP A 127 1.84 9.59 12.75
C ASP A 127 2.42 10.06 11.40
N PRO A 128 3.58 9.54 10.98
CA PRO A 128 4.10 9.79 9.64
C PRO A 128 3.13 9.32 8.55
N ILE A 129 3.06 10.07 7.46
CA ILE A 129 2.24 9.73 6.31
C ILE A 129 2.95 8.65 5.49
N VAL A 130 2.63 7.40 5.76
CA VAL A 130 3.20 6.22 5.10
C VAL A 130 2.16 5.59 4.19
N ALA A 131 2.44 5.53 2.89
CA ALA A 131 1.48 5.07 1.88
C ALA A 131 0.94 3.66 2.16
N ALA A 132 1.80 2.72 2.56
CA ALA A 132 1.38 1.36 2.88
C ALA A 132 0.44 1.29 4.08
N ARG A 133 0.64 2.13 5.09
CA ARG A 133 -0.25 2.22 6.26
C ARG A 133 -1.60 2.81 5.89
N VAL A 134 -1.63 3.83 5.03
CA VAL A 134 -2.86 4.41 4.50
C VAL A 134 -3.67 3.37 3.74
N GLN A 135 -3.04 2.65 2.83
CA GLN A 135 -3.69 1.60 2.05
C GLN A 135 -4.22 0.47 2.95
N GLY A 136 -3.44 0.04 3.93
CA GLY A 136 -3.86 -0.98 4.90
C GLY A 136 -5.04 -0.52 5.77
N ALA A 137 -5.04 0.72 6.22
CA ALA A 137 -6.14 1.30 6.99
C ALA A 137 -7.44 1.36 6.18
N GLU A 138 -7.35 1.78 4.91
CA GLU A 138 -8.50 1.81 4.01
C GLU A 138 -9.02 0.40 3.69
N ALA A 139 -8.13 -0.57 3.52
CA ALA A 139 -8.51 -1.97 3.32
C ALA A 139 -9.27 -2.52 4.54
N ASN A 140 -8.88 -2.16 5.76
CA ASN A 140 -9.61 -2.54 6.96
C ASN A 140 -11.04 -1.98 6.97
N VAL A 141 -11.22 -0.73 6.54
CA VAL A 141 -12.56 -0.13 6.42
C VAL A 141 -13.39 -0.85 5.36
N ALA A 142 -12.80 -1.17 4.21
CA ALA A 142 -13.46 -1.88 3.12
C ALA A 142 -13.95 -3.28 3.54
N VAL A 143 -13.25 -3.95 4.45
CA VAL A 143 -13.67 -5.23 5.03
C VAL A 143 -14.71 -5.04 6.12
N ALA A 144 -14.53 -4.07 7.02
CA ALA A 144 -15.39 -3.87 8.17
C ALA A 144 -16.82 -3.44 7.80
N LEU A 145 -17.00 -2.65 6.75
CA LEU A 145 -18.33 -2.18 6.34
C LEU A 145 -19.27 -3.32 5.93
N PRO A 146 -18.93 -4.22 4.99
CA PRO A 146 -19.80 -5.34 4.65
C PRO A 146 -19.94 -6.37 5.78
N GLU A 147 -18.96 -6.48 6.68
CA GLU A 147 -19.10 -7.32 7.89
C GLU A 147 -20.12 -6.77 8.90
N ASN A 148 -20.49 -5.50 8.79
CA ASN A 148 -21.38 -4.79 9.72
C ASN A 148 -22.66 -4.24 9.08
N GLY A 149 -23.13 -4.86 8.00
CA GLY A 149 -24.42 -4.55 7.41
C GLY A 149 -24.37 -3.59 6.22
N TYR A 150 -23.19 -3.27 5.67
CA TYR A 150 -23.04 -2.35 4.55
C TYR A 150 -22.44 -3.03 3.31
N PRO A 151 -23.18 -3.94 2.63
CA PRO A 151 -22.66 -4.72 1.50
C PRO A 151 -22.39 -3.89 0.26
N PHE A 152 -23.01 -2.71 0.14
CA PHE A 152 -22.87 -1.81 -1.02
C PHE A 152 -21.94 -0.63 -0.76
N ALA A 153 -21.17 -0.71 0.33
CA ALA A 153 -20.24 0.35 0.67
C ALA A 153 -19.11 0.47 -0.36
N GLU A 154 -18.76 1.70 -0.70
CA GLU A 154 -17.67 2.02 -1.60
C GLU A 154 -16.72 3.02 -0.93
N ILE A 155 -15.44 2.69 -0.93
CA ILE A 155 -14.36 3.57 -0.48
C ILE A 155 -13.97 4.45 -1.66
N GLY A 156 -14.16 5.76 -1.51
CA GLY A 156 -13.76 6.73 -2.52
C GLY A 156 -12.26 6.99 -2.54
N GLN A 157 -11.84 7.85 -3.46
CA GLN A 157 -10.45 8.25 -3.57
C GLN A 157 -10.10 9.21 -2.41
N ARG A 158 -9.08 8.85 -1.64
CA ARG A 158 -8.53 9.72 -0.59
C ARG A 158 -7.97 11.00 -1.16
N ASP A 159 -7.98 12.04 -0.36
CA ASP A 159 -7.24 13.27 -0.56
C ASP A 159 -6.28 13.48 0.61
N ILE A 160 -5.06 13.88 0.31
CA ILE A 160 -4.06 14.28 1.32
C ILE A 160 -3.55 15.66 0.94
N LEU A 161 -4.01 16.68 1.67
CA LEU A 161 -3.59 18.06 1.47
C LEU A 161 -2.36 18.35 2.33
N LEU A 162 -1.21 18.51 1.68
CA LEU A 162 0.07 18.77 2.32
C LEU A 162 0.29 20.26 2.55
N ASP A 163 0.81 20.61 3.72
CA ASP A 163 1.27 21.95 4.06
C ASP A 163 2.79 21.96 4.22
N GLN A 164 3.48 22.65 3.32
CA GLN A 164 4.94 22.75 3.32
C GLN A 164 5.48 23.63 4.45
N GLU A 165 4.69 24.58 4.94
CA GLU A 165 5.14 25.47 6.02
C GLU A 165 5.19 24.74 7.36
N THR A 166 4.24 23.85 7.60
CA THR A 166 4.11 23.07 8.84
C THR A 166 4.71 21.68 8.76
N GLY A 167 4.92 21.13 7.53
CA GLY A 167 5.42 19.77 7.31
C GLY A 167 4.40 18.70 7.72
N ASP A 168 3.12 18.97 7.54
CA ASP A 168 2.04 18.05 7.87
C ASP A 168 1.00 17.94 6.74
N GLY A 169 -0.02 17.10 6.93
CA GLY A 169 -1.06 16.91 5.96
C GLY A 169 -2.40 16.55 6.59
N VAL A 170 -3.47 17.01 5.94
CA VAL A 170 -4.85 16.64 6.25
C VAL A 170 -5.26 15.51 5.32
N TYR A 171 -5.62 14.38 5.92
CA TYR A 171 -6.16 13.22 5.22
C TYR A 171 -7.68 13.26 5.22
N THR A 172 -8.30 13.08 4.05
CA THR A 172 -9.75 12.97 3.91
C THR A 172 -10.11 11.70 3.14
N LEU A 173 -10.97 10.88 3.72
CA LEU A 173 -11.50 9.68 3.09
C LEU A 173 -13.00 9.82 2.83
N PRO A 174 -13.43 9.94 1.57
CA PRO A 174 -14.83 9.84 1.21
C PRO A 174 -15.27 8.37 1.20
N VAL A 175 -16.39 8.08 1.87
CA VAL A 175 -16.98 6.74 1.90
C VAL A 175 -18.47 6.85 1.61
N THR A 176 -18.92 6.12 0.60
CA THR A 176 -20.35 5.92 0.32
C THR A 176 -20.77 4.62 0.99
N THR A 177 -21.49 4.70 2.10
CA THR A 177 -21.86 3.51 2.89
C THR A 177 -22.96 2.67 2.24
N GLY A 178 -23.83 3.32 1.49
CA GLY A 178 -25.06 2.68 1.04
C GLY A 178 -26.01 2.37 2.20
N PRO A 179 -27.14 1.72 1.93
CA PRO A 179 -28.11 1.36 2.97
C PRO A 179 -27.56 0.22 3.85
N ARG A 180 -27.84 0.31 5.16
CA ARG A 180 -27.65 -0.83 6.06
C ARG A 180 -28.64 -1.92 5.70
N SER A 181 -28.15 -3.08 5.35
CA SER A 181 -28.93 -4.13 4.69
C SER A 181 -29.07 -5.37 5.56
N ARG A 182 -30.09 -6.15 5.24
CA ARG A 182 -30.39 -7.45 5.89
C ARG A 182 -30.44 -8.53 4.82
N PHE A 183 -30.24 -9.78 5.23
CA PHE A 183 -30.37 -10.91 4.33
C PHE A 183 -31.79 -11.04 3.81
N GLY A 184 -31.89 -11.23 2.50
CA GLY A 184 -33.12 -11.61 1.82
C GLY A 184 -33.36 -13.12 1.82
N GLU A 185 -34.29 -13.56 1.00
CA GLU A 185 -34.56 -14.95 0.74
C GLU A 185 -33.47 -15.59 -0.13
N ILE A 186 -33.10 -16.84 0.19
CA ILE A 186 -32.20 -17.61 -0.68
C ILE A 186 -33.01 -18.14 -1.86
N GLN A 187 -32.56 -17.82 -3.06
CA GLN A 187 -33.15 -18.31 -4.32
C GLN A 187 -32.10 -19.10 -5.11
N THR A 188 -32.54 -20.20 -5.69
CA THR A 188 -31.75 -21.03 -6.59
C THR A 188 -32.30 -20.96 -8.01
N THR A 189 -31.42 -20.98 -9.00
CA THR A 189 -31.78 -20.97 -10.41
C THR A 189 -31.06 -22.09 -11.14
N GLY A 190 -31.71 -22.63 -12.17
CA GLY A 190 -31.15 -23.73 -12.96
C GLY A 190 -31.57 -25.13 -12.47
N ASP A 191 -31.06 -26.16 -13.14
CA ASP A 191 -31.26 -27.56 -12.79
C ASP A 191 -30.18 -28.01 -11.81
N LEU A 192 -30.44 -27.80 -10.52
CA LEU A 192 -29.47 -28.04 -9.46
C LEU A 192 -29.79 -29.35 -8.70
N ALA A 193 -28.71 -29.99 -8.22
CA ALA A 193 -28.83 -31.16 -7.34
C ALA A 193 -29.42 -30.81 -5.96
N PHE A 194 -29.35 -29.54 -5.55
CA PHE A 194 -29.91 -29.01 -4.32
C PHE A 194 -30.88 -27.86 -4.62
N ASP A 195 -32.00 -27.85 -3.92
CA ASP A 195 -32.92 -26.73 -3.93
C ASP A 195 -32.57 -25.66 -2.88
N ALA A 196 -33.34 -24.58 -2.84
CA ALA A 196 -33.09 -23.47 -1.93
C ALA A 196 -33.16 -23.89 -0.46
N GLU A 197 -33.97 -24.91 -0.12
CA GLU A 197 -34.11 -25.43 1.24
C GLU A 197 -32.80 -26.11 1.70
N HIS A 198 -32.18 -26.90 0.85
CA HIS A 198 -30.89 -27.52 1.13
C HIS A 198 -29.76 -26.53 1.25
N VAL A 199 -29.73 -25.52 0.38
CA VAL A 199 -28.76 -24.42 0.48
C VAL A 199 -28.98 -23.65 1.79
N GLY A 200 -30.23 -23.42 2.18
CA GLY A 200 -30.58 -22.76 3.44
C GLY A 200 -30.07 -23.46 4.68
N VAL A 201 -30.01 -24.80 4.67
CA VAL A 201 -29.44 -25.58 5.78
C VAL A 201 -27.95 -25.36 5.96
N LEU A 202 -27.22 -25.08 4.87
CA LEU A 202 -25.79 -24.79 4.91
C LEU A 202 -25.51 -23.33 5.31
N ALA A 203 -26.46 -22.45 5.12
CA ALA A 203 -26.32 -21.04 5.50
C ALA A 203 -26.37 -20.90 7.04
N ARG A 204 -25.48 -20.04 7.57
CA ARG A 204 -25.44 -19.69 8.99
C ARG A 204 -26.19 -18.39 9.30
N PHE A 205 -27.09 -17.99 8.43
CA PHE A 205 -27.93 -16.80 8.57
C PHE A 205 -29.38 -17.11 8.17
N GLU A 206 -30.28 -16.31 8.68
CA GLU A 206 -31.70 -16.36 8.36
C GLU A 206 -32.14 -15.08 7.65
N GLN A 207 -33.23 -15.16 6.89
CA GLN A 207 -33.86 -13.99 6.28
C GLN A 207 -34.19 -12.94 7.33
N GLY A 208 -33.82 -11.69 7.08
CA GLY A 208 -34.05 -10.56 7.98
C GLY A 208 -32.93 -10.30 9.00
N GLU A 209 -31.98 -11.20 9.14
CA GLU A 209 -30.77 -10.92 9.94
C GLU A 209 -29.92 -9.83 9.28
N LEU A 210 -29.15 -9.10 10.09
CA LEU A 210 -28.23 -8.09 9.59
C LEU A 210 -27.21 -8.75 8.66
N TYR A 211 -26.98 -8.13 7.50
CA TYR A 211 -26.00 -8.61 6.54
C TYR A 211 -24.59 -8.65 7.18
N ASP A 212 -23.91 -9.76 6.98
CA ASP A 212 -22.50 -9.97 7.36
C ASP A 212 -21.82 -10.77 6.26
N SER A 213 -20.85 -10.17 5.60
CA SER A 213 -20.12 -10.79 4.49
C SER A 213 -19.42 -12.09 4.86
N ARG A 214 -19.03 -12.26 6.13
CA ARG A 214 -18.39 -13.49 6.62
C ARG A 214 -19.33 -14.68 6.53
N MET A 215 -20.62 -14.48 6.78
CA MET A 215 -21.64 -15.54 6.67
C MET A 215 -21.88 -15.94 5.21
N VAL A 216 -21.75 -15.00 4.27
CA VAL A 216 -21.81 -15.30 2.83
C VAL A 216 -20.59 -16.11 2.39
N ASP A 217 -19.41 -15.75 2.86
CA ASP A 217 -18.17 -16.47 2.56
C ASP A 217 -18.20 -17.89 3.14
N ASP A 218 -18.70 -18.07 4.35
CA ASP A 218 -18.90 -19.37 4.98
C ASP A 218 -19.85 -20.25 4.14
N LEU A 219 -20.98 -19.68 3.67
CA LEU A 219 -21.91 -20.39 2.80
C LEU A 219 -21.24 -20.80 1.47
N ARG A 220 -20.53 -19.90 0.84
CA ARG A 220 -19.79 -20.18 -0.40
C ARG A 220 -18.80 -21.33 -0.21
N GLN A 221 -18.02 -21.32 0.86
CA GLN A 221 -17.08 -22.39 1.19
C GLN A 221 -17.79 -23.71 1.44
N ALA A 222 -18.91 -23.71 2.15
CA ALA A 222 -19.71 -24.90 2.40
C ALA A 222 -20.25 -25.50 1.09
N LEU A 223 -20.75 -24.66 0.16
CA LEU A 223 -21.24 -25.10 -1.14
C LEU A 223 -20.11 -25.69 -2.01
N VAL A 224 -18.96 -25.05 -2.05
CA VAL A 224 -17.80 -25.57 -2.79
C VAL A 224 -17.33 -26.91 -2.21
N ALA A 225 -17.35 -27.06 -0.89
CA ALA A 225 -16.95 -28.30 -0.23
C ALA A 225 -17.86 -29.49 -0.55
N THR A 226 -19.10 -29.27 -1.00
CA THR A 226 -19.98 -30.35 -1.50
C THR A 226 -19.50 -30.97 -2.80
N GLY A 227 -18.62 -30.26 -3.55
CA GLY A 227 -18.14 -30.70 -4.86
C GLY A 227 -19.15 -30.58 -6.02
N LEU A 228 -20.32 -30.00 -5.75
CA LEU A 228 -21.41 -29.86 -6.73
C LEU A 228 -21.51 -28.46 -7.32
N PHE A 229 -20.82 -27.49 -6.72
CA PHE A 229 -20.80 -26.10 -7.15
C PHE A 229 -19.38 -25.67 -7.53
N ASN A 230 -19.27 -24.95 -8.63
CA ASN A 230 -18.06 -24.24 -9.02
C ASN A 230 -18.18 -22.78 -8.53
N THR A 231 -17.07 -22.16 -8.19
CA THR A 231 -17.01 -20.74 -7.78
C THR A 231 -17.26 -19.78 -8.93
#